data_a448c33dfdb0a3ff3abd913abcc3d021
#
_entry.id   a448c33dfdb0a3ff3abd913abcc3d021
#
_cell.length_a   1.000
_cell.length_b   1.000
_cell.length_c   1.000
_cell.angle_alpha   90.00
_cell.angle_beta   90.00
_cell.angle_gamma   90.00
#
_symmetry.space_group_name_H-M   'P 1'
#
loop_
_entity.id
_entity.type
_entity.pdbx_description
1 polymer ?
#
loop_
_entity_poly.entity_id
_entity_poly.type
_entity_poly.pdbx_seq_one_letter_code
_entity_poly.pdbx_strand_id
1 'polypeptide(L)'
;MLFDIYRKTFEADNDAFWWGGETHYRSWDDGTMYLYLFIVFISFLAAWWCDKRRFVTNASRCGSKYKISRCFLIIHMILLLFMGLRGSWVGIDTIVYSQTFENATSLSAVFNDDSTTEPLYKIFMFILRTIFFSRHVAIFIFSALIMYFVFKTLKKYYNSLCLAVAIPAFVCIYYFHSFNLIRITLAASFLLWSTPLLVNEKYKQYSIRILVTTFMHYSSIVLFLPLGL
;
A
#
# COMPACT_ATOMS: atom_id res chain seq x y z
N MET A 1 2.10 26.91 -0.71
CA MET A 1 1.22 26.18 0.24
C MET A 1 1.50 24.64 0.26
N LEU A 2 1.27 23.84 -0.78
CA LEU A 2 1.66 22.40 -0.80
C LEU A 2 3.20 22.22 -0.71
N PHE A 3 3.98 23.04 -1.38
CA PHE A 3 5.44 23.04 -1.33
C PHE A 3 5.99 23.51 0.03
N ASP A 4 5.31 24.43 0.72
CA ASP A 4 5.72 24.91 2.04
C ASP A 4 5.43 23.89 3.14
N ILE A 5 4.36 23.09 3.01
CA ILE A 5 4.09 21.96 3.87
C ILE A 5 5.17 20.87 3.66
N TYR A 6 5.59 20.64 2.42
CA TYR A 6 6.67 19.72 2.07
C TYR A 6 8.02 20.21 2.64
N ARG A 7 8.33 21.49 2.55
CA ARG A 7 9.57 22.11 3.03
C ARG A 7 9.67 22.11 4.55
N LYS A 8 8.62 22.50 5.26
CA LYS A 8 8.58 22.46 6.74
C LYS A 8 8.71 21.04 7.30
N THR A 9 8.24 20.02 6.58
CA THR A 9 8.44 18.63 6.95
C THR A 9 9.87 18.16 6.70
N PHE A 10 10.60 18.74 5.76
CA PHE A 10 11.97 18.35 5.41
C PHE A 10 13.03 19.03 6.31
N GLU A 11 12.79 20.26 6.76
CA GLU A 11 13.72 21.02 7.62
C GLU A 11 13.69 20.58 9.10
N ALA A 12 12.64 19.89 9.53
CA ALA A 12 12.56 19.29 10.87
C ALA A 12 13.40 18.00 11.03
N ASP A 13 14.17 17.63 10.03
CA ASP A 13 14.84 16.32 9.91
C ASP A 13 16.15 16.23 10.72
N ASN A 14 16.63 17.31 11.32
CA ASN A 14 17.99 17.29 11.84
C ASN A 14 18.17 17.06 13.33
N ASP A 15 17.14 17.06 14.17
CA ASP A 15 17.39 16.95 15.59
C ASP A 15 16.38 16.05 16.35
N ALA A 16 16.92 14.98 16.91
CA ALA A 16 16.56 14.40 18.22
C ALA A 16 15.07 14.18 18.57
N PHE A 17 14.18 14.06 17.63
CA PHE A 17 12.74 13.98 17.90
C PHE A 17 12.32 12.65 18.59
N TRP A 18 13.15 11.61 18.61
CA TRP A 18 12.72 10.27 18.96
C TRP A 18 13.23 9.72 20.30
N TRP A 19 14.24 10.34 20.92
CA TRP A 19 14.88 9.76 22.11
C TRP A 19 14.94 10.69 23.32
N GLY A 20 14.36 11.89 23.25
CA GLY A 20 14.38 12.89 24.31
C GLY A 20 13.04 13.17 24.96
N GLY A 21 12.33 12.16 25.44
CA GLY A 21 11.36 12.26 26.55
C GLY A 21 10.16 13.21 26.48
N GLU A 22 10.04 14.06 25.49
CA GLU A 22 8.87 14.91 25.28
C GLU A 22 8.14 14.48 24.02
N THR A 23 7.06 13.75 24.21
CA THR A 23 6.08 13.45 23.17
C THR A 23 5.39 14.75 22.77
N HIS A 24 5.98 15.52 21.89
CA HIS A 24 5.22 16.49 21.11
C HIS A 24 4.30 15.68 20.18
N TYR A 25 3.12 15.33 20.70
CA TYR A 25 1.99 14.96 19.86
C TYR A 25 1.82 16.13 18.91
N ARG A 26 2.28 15.97 17.68
CA ARG A 26 1.98 16.93 16.62
C ARG A 26 0.47 16.95 16.53
N SER A 27 -0.15 18.02 16.99
CA SER A 27 -1.58 18.27 16.81
C SER A 27 -1.88 17.98 15.33
N TRP A 28 -2.90 17.19 15.08
CA TRP A 28 -3.39 16.95 13.73
C TRP A 28 -3.59 18.32 13.09
N ASP A 29 -2.71 18.65 12.13
CA ASP A 29 -2.85 19.88 11.40
C ASP A 29 -4.11 19.76 10.55
N ASP A 30 -5.04 20.70 10.68
CA ASP A 30 -6.27 20.73 9.90
C ASP A 30 -6.01 20.55 8.40
N GLY A 31 -4.85 21.03 7.91
CA GLY A 31 -4.41 20.83 6.53
C GLY A 31 -4.24 19.36 6.12
N THR A 32 -3.77 18.49 7.00
CA THR A 32 -3.61 17.06 6.72
C THR A 32 -4.96 16.36 6.61
N MET A 33 -5.92 16.72 7.46
CA MET A 33 -7.27 16.19 7.41
C MET A 33 -7.97 16.60 6.11
N TYR A 34 -7.85 17.87 5.69
CA TYR A 34 -8.42 18.32 4.41
C TYR A 34 -7.80 17.59 3.21
N LEU A 35 -6.51 17.29 3.24
CA LEU A 35 -5.87 16.50 2.18
C LEU A 35 -6.45 15.08 2.10
N TYR A 36 -6.65 14.41 3.24
CA TYR A 36 -7.24 13.06 3.26
C TYR A 36 -8.69 13.07 2.76
N LEU A 37 -9.49 14.03 3.20
CA LEU A 37 -10.85 14.21 2.69
C LEU A 37 -10.86 14.50 1.19
N PHE A 38 -9.93 15.31 0.70
CA PHE A 38 -9.77 15.59 -0.72
C PHE A 38 -9.43 14.32 -1.52
N ILE A 39 -8.51 13.47 -1.02
CA ILE A 39 -8.16 12.20 -1.68
C ILE A 39 -9.39 11.27 -1.75
N VAL A 40 -10.16 11.16 -0.66
CA VAL A 40 -11.41 10.38 -0.64
C VAL A 40 -12.39 10.92 -1.66
N PHE A 41 -12.62 12.23 -1.65
CA PHE A 41 -13.59 12.88 -2.54
C PHE A 41 -13.22 12.74 -4.02
N ILE A 42 -11.94 12.99 -4.38
CA ILE A 42 -11.51 12.88 -5.77
C ILE A 42 -11.52 11.42 -6.24
N SER A 43 -11.19 10.48 -5.37
CA SER A 43 -11.25 9.05 -5.68
C SER A 43 -12.70 8.59 -5.89
N PHE A 44 -13.66 9.10 -5.10
CA PHE A 44 -15.09 8.86 -5.30
C PHE A 44 -15.57 9.42 -6.64
N LEU A 45 -15.29 10.69 -6.95
CA LEU A 45 -15.72 11.31 -8.20
C LEU A 45 -15.17 10.58 -9.42
N ALA A 46 -13.89 10.21 -9.38
CA ALA A 46 -13.26 9.47 -10.46
C ALA A 46 -13.85 8.06 -10.61
N ALA A 47 -14.13 7.37 -9.51
CA ALA A 47 -14.76 6.05 -9.52
C ALA A 47 -16.22 6.11 -10.02
N TRP A 48 -16.98 7.10 -9.56
CA TRP A 48 -18.33 7.36 -10.04
C TRP A 48 -18.37 7.65 -11.55
N TRP A 49 -17.42 8.44 -12.04
CA TRP A 49 -17.29 8.69 -13.47
C TRP A 49 -16.92 7.44 -14.27
N CYS A 50 -16.07 6.58 -13.72
CA CYS A 50 -15.78 5.26 -14.30
C CYS A 50 -17.03 4.40 -14.43
N ASP A 51 -17.84 4.32 -13.37
CA ASP A 51 -19.08 3.56 -13.36
C ASP A 51 -20.08 4.12 -14.39
N LYS A 52 -20.28 5.44 -14.42
CA LYS A 52 -21.17 6.10 -15.38
C LYS A 52 -20.76 5.77 -16.84
N ARG A 53 -19.47 5.83 -17.17
CA ARG A 53 -18.97 5.46 -18.49
C ARG A 53 -19.17 3.98 -18.80
N ARG A 54 -19.01 3.10 -17.83
CA ARG A 54 -19.24 1.66 -17.96
C ARG A 54 -20.69 1.36 -18.30
N PHE A 55 -21.65 1.99 -17.65
CA PHE A 55 -23.07 1.82 -17.95
C PHE A 55 -23.43 2.27 -19.37
N VAL A 56 -22.94 3.42 -19.81
CA VAL A 56 -23.19 3.95 -21.17
C VAL A 56 -22.60 3.04 -22.25
N THR A 57 -21.39 2.51 -22.05
CA THR A 57 -20.73 1.61 -23.02
C THR A 57 -21.39 0.23 -23.06
N ASN A 58 -21.92 -0.26 -21.96
CA ASN A 58 -22.60 -1.55 -21.90
C ASN A 58 -23.98 -1.52 -22.58
N ALA A 59 -24.68 -0.40 -22.48
CA ALA A 59 -25.95 -0.20 -23.20
C ALA A 59 -25.78 -0.20 -24.74
N SER A 60 -24.57 0.11 -25.21
CA SER A 60 -24.28 0.23 -26.66
C SER A 60 -23.69 -1.02 -27.31
N ARG A 61 -23.27 -2.05 -26.55
CA ARG A 61 -22.53 -3.20 -27.09
C ARG A 61 -22.88 -4.51 -26.42
N CYS A 62 -23.78 -5.22 -26.99
CA CYS A 62 -24.00 -6.64 -26.70
C CYS A 62 -22.77 -7.44 -27.21
N GLY A 63 -21.98 -8.05 -26.30
CA GLY A 63 -20.95 -9.04 -26.67
C GLY A 63 -19.48 -8.59 -26.75
N SER A 64 -19.12 -7.35 -26.43
CA SER A 64 -17.72 -6.91 -26.44
C SER A 64 -16.99 -7.19 -25.12
N LYS A 65 -15.79 -7.79 -25.20
CA LYS A 65 -14.85 -7.89 -24.06
C LYS A 65 -14.61 -6.48 -23.50
N TYR A 66 -14.94 -6.29 -22.21
CA TYR A 66 -14.86 -4.99 -21.55
C TYR A 66 -13.42 -4.45 -21.56
N LYS A 67 -13.21 -3.34 -22.23
CA LYS A 67 -11.97 -2.58 -22.18
C LYS A 67 -11.96 -1.81 -20.86
N ILE A 68 -10.97 -2.08 -20.02
CA ILE A 68 -10.78 -1.34 -18.77
C ILE A 68 -10.74 0.14 -19.07
N SER A 69 -11.57 0.91 -18.37
CA SER A 69 -11.64 2.34 -18.56
C SER A 69 -10.28 2.99 -18.24
N ARG A 70 -9.85 3.93 -19.10
CA ARG A 70 -8.67 4.78 -18.80
C ARG A 70 -8.82 5.48 -17.46
N CYS A 71 -10.05 5.80 -17.04
CA CYS A 71 -10.34 6.38 -15.74
C CYS A 71 -9.88 5.48 -14.58
N PHE A 72 -10.05 4.16 -14.69
CA PHE A 72 -9.58 3.22 -13.67
C PHE A 72 -8.05 3.23 -13.51
N LEU A 73 -7.32 3.33 -14.62
CA LEU A 73 -5.87 3.48 -14.58
C LEU A 73 -5.44 4.83 -14.01
N ILE A 74 -6.18 5.90 -14.30
CA ILE A 74 -5.93 7.23 -13.75
C ILE A 74 -6.09 7.22 -12.23
N ILE A 75 -7.16 6.62 -11.71
CA ILE A 75 -7.36 6.47 -10.25
C ILE A 75 -6.18 5.72 -9.62
N HIS A 76 -5.78 4.60 -10.23
CA HIS A 76 -4.63 3.83 -9.76
C HIS A 76 -3.37 4.70 -9.69
N MET A 77 -3.07 5.44 -10.74
CA MET A 77 -1.88 6.31 -10.78
C MET A 77 -1.95 7.45 -9.76
N ILE A 78 -3.10 8.10 -9.60
CA ILE A 78 -3.29 9.15 -8.60
C ILE A 78 -3.02 8.61 -7.19
N LEU A 79 -3.68 7.51 -6.82
CA LEU A 79 -3.50 6.91 -5.50
C LEU A 79 -2.06 6.41 -5.29
N LEU A 80 -1.44 5.81 -6.31
CA LEU A 80 -0.04 5.39 -6.24
C LEU A 80 0.91 6.57 -6.00
N LEU A 81 0.71 7.68 -6.71
CA LEU A 81 1.58 8.86 -6.55
C LEU A 81 1.46 9.45 -5.15
N PHE A 82 0.23 9.62 -4.62
CA PHE A 82 0.05 10.09 -3.24
C PHE A 82 0.67 9.17 -2.20
N MET A 83 0.54 7.85 -2.37
CA MET A 83 1.10 6.87 -1.45
C MET A 83 2.62 6.76 -1.56
N GLY A 84 3.14 6.74 -2.78
CA GLY A 84 4.56 6.48 -3.06
C GLY A 84 5.46 7.70 -2.92
N LEU A 85 4.94 8.90 -3.18
CA LEU A 85 5.70 10.15 -3.08
C LEU A 85 5.53 10.84 -1.71
N ARG A 86 4.91 10.14 -0.74
CA ARG A 86 4.77 10.69 0.61
C ARG A 86 6.13 10.91 1.27
N GLY A 87 6.22 11.95 2.10
CA GLY A 87 7.40 12.19 2.94
C GLY A 87 7.58 11.11 4.02
N SER A 88 8.78 10.95 4.52
CA SER A 88 9.12 9.98 5.59
C SER A 88 8.32 10.21 6.88
N TRP A 89 7.76 11.38 7.04
CA TRP A 89 6.94 11.80 8.19
C TRP A 89 5.47 11.44 8.09
N VAL A 90 5.03 11.01 6.92
CA VAL A 90 3.65 10.57 6.71
C VAL A 90 3.54 9.10 7.07
N GLY A 91 3.01 8.87 8.26
CA GLY A 91 2.91 7.55 8.87
C GLY A 91 4.01 7.33 9.91
N ILE A 92 3.60 6.97 11.12
CA ILE A 92 4.49 6.80 12.29
C ILE A 92 5.60 5.78 11.99
N ASP A 93 5.25 4.64 11.39
CA ASP A 93 6.20 3.56 11.12
C ASP A 93 7.11 3.83 9.90
N THR A 94 6.83 4.87 9.11
CA THR A 94 7.61 5.17 7.90
C THR A 94 9.06 5.50 8.25
N ILE A 95 9.31 6.08 9.42
CA ILE A 95 10.66 6.34 9.94
C ILE A 95 11.37 5.03 10.27
N VAL A 96 10.69 4.10 10.93
CA VAL A 96 11.25 2.78 11.25
C VAL A 96 11.63 2.04 9.97
N TYR A 97 10.79 2.11 8.93
CA TYR A 97 11.12 1.52 7.63
C TYR A 97 12.31 2.21 6.95
N SER A 98 12.43 3.53 7.10
CA SER A 98 13.57 4.29 6.59
C SER A 98 14.87 3.88 7.29
N GLN A 99 14.85 3.75 8.62
CA GLN A 99 15.99 3.29 9.41
C GLN A 99 16.37 1.85 9.07
N THR A 100 15.40 0.95 8.93
CA THR A 100 15.65 -0.44 8.50
C THR A 100 16.32 -0.46 7.12
N PHE A 101 15.91 0.40 6.19
CA PHE A 101 16.55 0.53 4.88
C PHE A 101 17.99 1.04 5.00
N GLU A 102 18.24 2.06 5.80
CA GLU A 102 19.57 2.63 5.97
C GLU A 102 20.55 1.66 6.64
N ASN A 103 20.07 0.85 7.58
CA ASN A 103 20.85 -0.14 8.30
C ASN A 103 21.11 -1.41 7.46
N ALA A 104 20.37 -1.63 6.37
CA ALA A 104 20.50 -2.82 5.51
C ALA A 104 21.74 -2.76 4.59
N THR A 105 22.93 -2.51 5.15
CA THR A 105 24.18 -2.34 4.39
C THR A 105 24.84 -3.64 3.98
N SER A 106 24.62 -4.73 4.72
CA SER A 106 25.11 -6.07 4.44
C SER A 106 24.13 -7.14 4.92
N LEU A 107 24.22 -8.34 4.37
CA LEU A 107 23.38 -9.47 4.84
C LEU A 107 23.65 -9.80 6.31
N SER A 108 24.89 -9.71 6.76
CA SER A 108 25.22 -9.92 8.18
C SER A 108 24.60 -8.85 9.06
N ALA A 109 24.63 -7.58 8.68
CA ALA A 109 23.98 -6.50 9.44
C ALA A 109 22.46 -6.70 9.53
N VAL A 110 21.84 -7.17 8.43
CA VAL A 110 20.40 -7.42 8.37
C VAL A 110 19.94 -8.55 9.28
N PHE A 111 20.74 -9.63 9.41
CA PHE A 111 20.38 -10.81 10.23
C PHE A 111 20.90 -10.75 11.66
N ASN A 112 21.95 -9.99 11.94
CA ASN A 112 22.46 -9.76 13.30
C ASN A 112 21.69 -8.66 14.06
N ASP A 113 20.74 -8.00 13.39
CA ASP A 113 19.83 -7.08 14.05
C ASP A 113 18.85 -7.87 14.94
N ASP A 114 18.86 -7.61 16.25
CA ASP A 114 17.98 -8.23 17.27
C ASP A 114 16.49 -7.89 17.06
N SER A 115 16.15 -7.17 15.99
CA SER A 115 14.76 -6.86 15.67
C SER A 115 13.98 -8.12 15.29
N THR A 116 12.78 -8.25 15.83
CA THR A 116 11.81 -9.32 15.49
C THR A 116 11.21 -9.18 14.08
N THR A 117 11.90 -8.44 13.20
CA THR A 117 11.43 -8.16 11.85
C THR A 117 11.55 -9.40 10.95
N GLU A 118 10.56 -9.62 10.14
CA GLU A 118 10.42 -10.81 9.29
C GLU A 118 11.56 -10.92 8.25
N PRO A 119 12.06 -12.16 7.99
CA PRO A 119 13.27 -12.36 7.18
C PRO A 119 13.11 -11.94 5.73
N LEU A 120 11.96 -12.18 5.10
CA LEU A 120 11.73 -11.81 3.70
C LEU A 120 11.70 -10.29 3.53
N TYR A 121 11.12 -9.58 4.51
CA TYR A 121 11.13 -8.13 4.50
C TYR A 121 12.56 -7.58 4.65
N LYS A 122 13.36 -8.15 5.56
CA LYS A 122 14.78 -7.80 5.74
C LYS A 122 15.58 -7.98 4.45
N ILE A 123 15.45 -9.15 3.81
CA ILE A 123 16.11 -9.45 2.52
C ILE A 123 15.67 -8.44 1.44
N PHE A 124 14.38 -8.12 1.39
CA PHE A 124 13.86 -7.18 0.40
C PHE A 124 14.41 -5.76 0.61
N MET A 125 14.53 -5.30 1.87
CA MET A 125 15.18 -4.03 2.19
C MET A 125 16.66 -4.02 1.78
N PHE A 126 17.40 -5.10 2.02
CA PHE A 126 18.77 -5.24 1.59
C PHE A 126 18.91 -5.16 0.07
N ILE A 127 18.07 -5.87 -0.69
CA ILE A 127 18.06 -5.82 -2.15
C ILE A 127 17.80 -4.39 -2.63
N LEU A 128 16.77 -3.73 -2.07
CA LEU A 128 16.43 -2.37 -2.43
C LEU A 128 17.57 -1.39 -2.09
N ARG A 129 18.22 -1.57 -0.94
CA ARG A 129 19.37 -0.73 -0.53
C ARG A 129 20.57 -0.91 -1.46
N THR A 130 20.81 -2.14 -1.93
CA THR A 130 21.92 -2.45 -2.84
C THR A 130 21.70 -1.85 -4.23
N ILE A 131 20.45 -1.83 -4.71
CA ILE A 131 20.12 -1.32 -6.05
C ILE A 131 19.87 0.19 -6.04
N PHE A 132 19.17 0.67 -5.00
CA PHE A 132 18.73 2.06 -4.90
C PHE A 132 19.27 2.69 -3.62
N PHE A 133 19.98 3.81 -3.76
CA PHE A 133 20.58 4.53 -2.62
C PHE A 133 19.58 5.45 -1.88
N SER A 134 18.29 5.37 -2.19
CA SER A 134 17.26 6.27 -1.64
C SER A 134 16.13 5.52 -0.95
N ARG A 135 15.90 5.85 0.32
CA ARG A 135 14.75 5.36 1.10
C ARG A 135 13.39 5.67 0.47
N HIS A 136 13.27 6.82 -0.20
CA HIS A 136 12.04 7.21 -0.89
C HIS A 136 11.69 6.27 -2.03
N VAL A 137 12.70 5.77 -2.75
CA VAL A 137 12.49 4.76 -3.80
C VAL A 137 12.00 3.45 -3.21
N ALA A 138 12.51 3.04 -2.04
CA ALA A 138 12.03 1.85 -1.36
C ALA A 138 10.55 1.99 -0.96
N ILE A 139 10.17 3.12 -0.35
CA ILE A 139 8.77 3.43 0.00
C ILE A 139 7.88 3.42 -1.25
N PHE A 140 8.34 4.02 -2.35
CA PHE A 140 7.61 4.02 -3.62
C PHE A 140 7.41 2.62 -4.17
N ILE A 141 8.43 1.75 -4.14
CA ILE A 141 8.34 0.36 -4.62
C ILE A 141 7.35 -0.45 -3.78
N PHE A 142 7.38 -0.33 -2.45
CA PHE A 142 6.38 -0.98 -1.59
C PHE A 142 4.97 -0.49 -1.88
N SER A 143 4.79 0.81 -2.05
CA SER A 143 3.52 1.42 -2.41
C SER A 143 3.02 0.91 -3.77
N ALA A 144 3.92 0.82 -4.75
CA ALA A 144 3.62 0.30 -6.08
C ALA A 144 3.18 -1.17 -6.04
N LEU A 145 3.84 -2.01 -5.23
CA LEU A 145 3.45 -3.42 -5.06
C LEU A 145 2.07 -3.56 -4.40
N ILE A 146 1.80 -2.80 -3.33
CA ILE A 146 0.50 -2.80 -2.68
C ILE A 146 -0.59 -2.41 -3.68
N MET A 147 -0.42 -1.28 -4.35
CA MET A 147 -1.38 -0.78 -5.33
C MET A 147 -1.54 -1.73 -6.52
N TYR A 148 -0.46 -2.34 -7.00
CA TYR A 148 -0.51 -3.35 -8.05
C TYR A 148 -1.41 -4.53 -7.69
N PHE A 149 -1.24 -5.14 -6.51
CA PHE A 149 -2.04 -6.29 -6.10
C PHE A 149 -3.50 -5.94 -5.88
N VAL A 150 -3.78 -4.82 -5.22
CA VAL A 150 -5.15 -4.33 -5.00
C VAL A 150 -5.85 -4.07 -6.34
N PHE A 151 -5.23 -3.27 -7.21
CA PHE A 151 -5.85 -2.92 -8.49
C PHE A 151 -5.94 -4.09 -9.46
N LYS A 152 -5.02 -5.05 -9.39
CA LYS A 152 -5.12 -6.30 -10.15
C LYS A 152 -6.32 -7.13 -9.71
N THR A 153 -6.64 -7.13 -8.41
CA THR A 153 -7.84 -7.77 -7.88
C THR A 153 -9.10 -7.02 -8.29
N LEU A 154 -9.14 -5.71 -8.09
CA LEU A 154 -10.27 -4.88 -8.52
C LEU A 154 -10.54 -5.00 -10.02
N LYS A 155 -9.47 -5.09 -10.83
CA LYS A 155 -9.58 -5.33 -12.27
C LYS A 155 -10.28 -6.65 -12.59
N LYS A 156 -9.99 -7.71 -11.84
CA LYS A 156 -10.61 -9.02 -12.05
C LYS A 156 -12.12 -8.97 -11.79
N TYR A 157 -12.55 -8.22 -10.78
CA TYR A 157 -13.94 -8.08 -10.37
C TYR A 157 -14.59 -6.80 -10.90
N TYR A 158 -13.95 -6.10 -11.84
CA TYR A 158 -14.36 -4.80 -12.37
C TYR A 158 -15.82 -4.75 -12.81
N ASN A 159 -16.33 -5.83 -13.39
CA ASN A 159 -17.71 -5.88 -13.90
C ASN A 159 -18.77 -6.14 -12.81
N SER A 160 -18.36 -6.74 -11.69
CA SER A 160 -19.25 -7.10 -10.60
C SER A 160 -19.24 -6.07 -9.46
N LEU A 161 -18.27 -5.13 -9.48
CA LEU A 161 -18.12 -4.13 -8.44
C LEU A 161 -18.74 -2.79 -8.85
N CYS A 162 -19.38 -2.12 -7.90
CA CYS A 162 -19.67 -0.69 -7.98
C CYS A 162 -18.39 0.05 -7.54
N LEU A 163 -17.67 0.64 -8.51
CA LEU A 163 -16.39 1.32 -8.22
C LEU A 163 -16.59 2.56 -7.37
N ALA A 164 -17.71 3.25 -7.52
CA ALA A 164 -18.07 4.42 -6.72
C ALA A 164 -18.21 4.10 -5.22
N VAL A 165 -18.39 2.82 -4.85
CA VAL A 165 -18.40 2.36 -3.46
C VAL A 165 -17.08 1.69 -3.11
N ALA A 166 -16.56 0.80 -3.97
CA ALA A 166 -15.38 0.00 -3.68
C ALA A 166 -14.10 0.82 -3.51
N ILE A 167 -13.89 1.86 -4.34
CA ILE A 167 -12.69 2.69 -4.28
C ILE A 167 -12.66 3.57 -3.02
N PRO A 168 -13.70 4.35 -2.70
CA PRO A 168 -13.71 5.11 -1.45
C PRO A 168 -13.63 4.22 -0.21
N ALA A 169 -14.31 3.08 -0.18
CA ALA A 169 -14.20 2.13 0.92
C ALA A 169 -12.75 1.62 1.09
N PHE A 170 -12.07 1.27 -0.01
CA PHE A 170 -10.65 0.93 0.00
C PHE A 170 -9.81 2.08 0.55
N VAL A 171 -10.06 3.31 0.09
CA VAL A 171 -9.28 4.48 0.53
C VAL A 171 -9.47 4.76 2.02
N CYS A 172 -10.70 4.73 2.51
CA CYS A 172 -10.99 5.02 3.91
C CYS A 172 -10.50 3.93 4.87
N ILE A 173 -10.66 2.65 4.50
CA ILE A 173 -10.41 1.54 5.42
C ILE A 173 -8.97 1.02 5.32
N TYR A 174 -8.38 1.02 4.13
CA TYR A 174 -7.14 0.30 3.87
C TYR A 174 -5.99 1.18 3.39
N TYR A 175 -6.26 2.11 2.49
CA TYR A 175 -5.23 2.91 1.84
C TYR A 175 -4.48 3.80 2.84
N PHE A 176 -5.17 4.52 3.73
CA PHE A 176 -4.52 5.36 4.74
C PHE A 176 -3.80 4.53 5.81
N HIS A 177 -4.32 3.34 6.16
CA HIS A 177 -3.61 2.41 7.04
C HIS A 177 -2.28 1.95 6.45
N SER A 178 -2.16 1.84 5.14
CA SER A 178 -0.93 1.44 4.47
C SER A 178 0.22 2.45 4.66
N PHE A 179 -0.08 3.68 5.06
CA PHE A 179 0.95 4.68 5.35
C PHE A 179 1.72 4.35 6.64
N ASN A 180 1.07 3.71 7.59
CA ASN A 180 1.69 3.25 8.82
C ASN A 180 2.17 1.79 8.71
N LEU A 181 1.35 0.91 8.18
CA LEU A 181 1.49 -0.55 8.25
C LEU A 181 1.91 -1.16 6.90
N ILE A 182 3.03 -0.71 6.32
CA ILE A 182 3.47 -1.11 4.96
C ILE A 182 3.58 -2.63 4.83
N ARG A 183 4.20 -3.33 5.80
CA ARG A 183 4.43 -4.78 5.77
C ARG A 183 3.12 -5.57 5.78
N ILE A 184 2.26 -5.24 6.72
CA ILE A 184 0.94 -5.87 6.88
C ILE A 184 0.09 -5.65 5.63
N THR A 185 0.05 -4.41 5.13
CA THR A 185 -0.73 -4.06 3.94
C THR A 185 -0.18 -4.71 2.67
N LEU A 186 1.12 -4.86 2.54
CA LEU A 186 1.70 -5.60 1.42
C LEU A 186 1.30 -7.08 1.47
N ALA A 187 1.45 -7.73 2.63
CA ALA A 187 1.04 -9.11 2.83
C ALA A 187 -0.45 -9.31 2.53
N ALA A 188 -1.31 -8.45 3.09
CA ALA A 188 -2.75 -8.52 2.89
C ALA A 188 -3.17 -8.24 1.43
N SER A 189 -2.52 -7.30 0.74
CA SER A 189 -2.79 -7.02 -0.68
C SER A 189 -2.41 -8.19 -1.59
N PHE A 190 -1.28 -8.86 -1.31
CA PHE A 190 -0.85 -10.05 -2.04
C PHE A 190 -1.82 -11.23 -1.80
N LEU A 191 -2.29 -11.41 -0.56
CA LEU A 191 -3.29 -12.44 -0.23
C LEU A 191 -4.66 -12.14 -0.84
N LEU A 192 -5.08 -10.86 -0.86
CA LEU A 192 -6.28 -10.43 -1.55
C LEU A 192 -6.21 -10.80 -3.04
N TRP A 193 -5.07 -10.54 -3.69
CA TRP A 193 -4.86 -10.98 -5.07
C TRP A 193 -4.86 -12.50 -5.22
N SER A 194 -4.53 -13.23 -4.17
CA SER A 194 -4.48 -14.70 -4.14
C SER A 194 -5.84 -15.36 -3.90
N THR A 195 -6.85 -14.62 -3.42
CA THR A 195 -8.19 -15.12 -3.12
C THR A 195 -8.83 -15.97 -4.24
N PRO A 196 -8.66 -15.65 -5.53
CA PRO A 196 -9.19 -16.49 -6.61
C PRO A 196 -8.63 -17.92 -6.64
N LEU A 197 -7.46 -18.16 -6.05
CA LEU A 197 -6.94 -19.53 -5.94
C LEU A 197 -7.73 -20.34 -4.93
N LEU A 198 -8.11 -19.72 -3.82
CA LEU A 198 -8.97 -20.31 -2.80
C LEU A 198 -10.35 -20.65 -3.40
N VAL A 199 -10.98 -19.69 -4.07
CA VAL A 199 -12.27 -19.86 -4.72
C VAL A 199 -12.28 -20.98 -5.78
N ASN A 200 -11.13 -21.16 -6.49
CA ASN A 200 -10.99 -22.21 -7.48
C ASN A 200 -10.40 -23.51 -6.91
N GLU A 201 -10.44 -23.70 -5.59
CA GLU A 201 -9.98 -24.90 -4.88
C GLU A 201 -8.50 -25.25 -5.11
N LYS A 202 -7.69 -24.29 -5.53
CA LYS A 202 -6.25 -24.46 -5.74
C LYS A 202 -5.47 -24.29 -4.42
N TYR A 203 -5.86 -25.07 -3.42
CA TYR A 203 -5.37 -24.95 -2.04
C TYR A 203 -3.85 -25.01 -1.93
N LYS A 204 -3.19 -25.93 -2.63
CA LYS A 204 -1.71 -26.02 -2.63
C LYS A 204 -1.04 -24.68 -3.05
N GLN A 205 -1.55 -24.06 -4.12
CA GLN A 205 -0.98 -22.82 -4.60
C GLN A 205 -1.29 -21.65 -3.65
N TYR A 206 -2.47 -21.65 -3.05
CA TYR A 206 -2.85 -20.67 -2.05
C TYR A 206 -2.02 -20.79 -0.77
N SER A 207 -1.79 -22.02 -0.26
CA SER A 207 -0.93 -22.29 0.90
C SER A 207 0.51 -21.82 0.68
N ILE A 208 1.09 -22.04 -0.51
CA ILE A 208 2.42 -21.50 -0.84
C ILE A 208 2.43 -19.97 -0.72
N ARG A 209 1.36 -19.31 -1.16
CA ARG A 209 1.27 -17.83 -1.05
C ARG A 209 1.10 -17.36 0.39
N ILE A 210 0.35 -18.08 1.22
CA ILE A 210 0.29 -17.80 2.67
C ILE A 210 1.69 -17.94 3.27
N LEU A 211 2.42 -19.00 2.94
CA LEU A 211 3.79 -19.20 3.45
C LEU A 211 4.71 -18.04 3.06
N VAL A 212 4.70 -17.63 1.80
CA VAL A 212 5.48 -16.47 1.34
C VAL A 212 5.11 -15.20 2.11
N THR A 213 3.80 -14.95 2.31
CA THR A 213 3.36 -13.78 3.06
C THR A 213 3.67 -13.85 4.55
N THR A 214 3.74 -15.05 5.13
CA THR A 214 4.15 -15.23 6.53
C THR A 214 5.60 -14.80 6.73
N PHE A 215 6.49 -15.04 5.78
CA PHE A 215 7.86 -14.51 5.82
C PHE A 215 7.94 -13.00 5.59
N MET A 216 6.91 -12.38 5.01
CA MET A 216 6.77 -10.94 4.90
C MET A 216 6.14 -10.31 6.15
N HIS A 217 5.19 -11.03 6.77
CA HIS A 217 4.49 -10.62 7.99
C HIS A 217 3.90 -11.85 8.71
N TYR A 218 4.42 -12.15 9.89
CA TYR A 218 4.14 -13.40 10.63
C TYR A 218 2.66 -13.66 10.87
N SER A 219 1.84 -12.63 11.15
CA SER A 219 0.41 -12.83 11.40
C SER A 219 -0.36 -13.41 10.22
N SER A 220 0.21 -13.40 9.01
CA SER A 220 -0.41 -14.02 7.82
C SER A 220 -0.60 -15.53 7.95
N ILE A 221 0.10 -16.19 8.87
CA ILE A 221 -0.02 -17.63 9.14
C ILE A 221 -1.44 -18.03 9.57
N VAL A 222 -2.16 -17.10 10.21
CA VAL A 222 -3.55 -17.32 10.66
C VAL A 222 -4.47 -17.72 9.51
N LEU A 223 -4.14 -17.35 8.28
CA LEU A 223 -4.93 -17.69 7.09
C LEU A 223 -4.83 -19.17 6.66
N PHE A 224 -4.02 -19.98 7.34
CA PHE A 224 -4.09 -21.43 7.21
C PHE A 224 -5.32 -22.01 7.92
N LEU A 225 -5.86 -21.36 8.94
CA LEU A 225 -7.04 -21.84 9.68
C LEU A 225 -8.26 -22.13 8.79
N PRO A 226 -8.64 -21.26 7.84
CA PRO A 226 -9.76 -21.54 6.95
C PRO A 226 -9.54 -22.73 5.99
N LEU A 227 -8.29 -23.18 5.84
CA LEU A 227 -7.96 -24.34 5.00
C LEU A 227 -8.07 -25.68 5.76
N GLY A 228 -8.33 -25.64 7.07
CA GLY A 228 -8.39 -26.86 7.89
C GLY A 228 -7.02 -27.51 8.11
N LEU A 229 -5.93 -26.74 7.98
CA LEU A 229 -4.54 -27.16 8.14
C LEU A 229 -3.98 -26.69 9.49
#